data_ddf06bc94871920e779c2ff5fceaf0a0
#
_entry.id   ddf06bc94871920e779c2ff5fceaf0a0
#
_cell.length_a   1.000
_cell.length_b   1.000
_cell.length_c   1.000
_cell.angle_alpha   90.00
_cell.angle_beta   90.00
_cell.angle_gamma   90.00
#
_symmetry.space_group_name_H-M   'P 1'
#
loop_
_entity.id
_entity.type
_entity.pdbx_description
1 polymer ?
#
loop_
_entity_poly.entity_id
_entity_poly.type
_entity_poly.pdbx_seq_one_letter_code
_entity_poly.pdbx_strand_id
1 'polypeptide(L)'
;MFAEVKATLPISGDDYDQEIIMQIKAAALDLTRTSEIILPGVISIERTQDAQTGAWTISDNSTVTDDLVITAIATWCRMRIGNPPDYDHLLAAYESMKGSMRLSSSYNQEATTA
;
A
#
# COMPACT_ATOMS: atom_id res chain seq x y z
N MET A 1 7.30 5.03 0.05
CA MET A 1 6.13 4.12 0.22
C MET A 1 6.36 3.09 1.32
N PHE A 2 7.37 2.26 1.20
CA PHE A 2 7.61 1.18 2.16
C PHE A 2 7.81 1.69 3.60
N ALA A 3 8.67 2.68 3.78
CA ALA A 3 8.99 3.19 5.12
C ALA A 3 7.77 3.83 5.79
N GLU A 4 6.97 4.56 5.04
CA GLU A 4 5.76 5.20 5.57
C GLU A 4 4.73 4.16 5.99
N VAL A 5 4.53 3.12 5.18
CA VAL A 5 3.60 2.03 5.51
C VAL A 5 4.09 1.26 6.73
N LYS A 6 5.38 0.88 6.75
CA LYS A 6 5.95 0.13 7.86
C LYS A 6 5.82 0.90 9.19
N ALA A 7 5.99 2.23 9.15
CA ALA A 7 5.89 3.07 10.34
C ALA A 7 4.50 3.03 11.00
N THR A 8 3.46 2.68 10.24
CA THR A 8 2.10 2.57 10.80
C THR A 8 1.81 1.23 11.46
N LEU A 9 2.67 0.24 11.27
CA LEU A 9 2.44 -1.12 11.75
C LEU A 9 2.99 -1.30 13.16
N PRO A 10 2.31 -2.11 14.00
CA PRO A 10 2.77 -2.36 15.38
C PRO A 10 3.85 -3.44 15.42
N ILE A 11 4.85 -3.33 14.56
CA ILE A 11 5.95 -4.28 14.45
C ILE A 11 7.26 -3.51 14.34
N SER A 12 8.35 -4.17 14.71
CA SER A 12 9.69 -3.61 14.58
C SER A 12 10.63 -4.67 14.01
N GLY A 13 11.79 -4.23 13.53
CA GLY A 13 12.76 -5.13 12.92
C GLY A 13 12.40 -5.46 11.48
N ASP A 14 13.10 -6.43 10.91
CA ASP A 14 13.05 -6.72 9.48
C ASP A 14 12.34 -8.03 9.13
N ASP A 15 11.82 -8.75 10.12
CA ASP A 15 11.24 -10.08 9.91
C ASP A 15 10.02 -10.07 9.00
N TYR A 16 9.28 -8.98 8.99
CA TYR A 16 8.05 -8.84 8.22
C TYR A 16 8.22 -8.04 6.93
N ASP A 17 9.43 -7.64 6.58
CA ASP A 17 9.64 -6.75 5.43
C ASP A 17 9.11 -7.34 4.13
N GLN A 18 9.36 -8.62 3.88
CA GLN A 18 8.84 -9.28 2.68
C GLN A 18 7.32 -9.34 2.68
N GLU A 19 6.73 -9.64 3.83
CA GLU A 19 5.26 -9.67 3.98
C GLU A 19 4.67 -8.28 3.74
N ILE A 20 5.30 -7.24 4.25
CA ILE A 20 4.85 -5.86 4.05
C ILE A 20 4.86 -5.52 2.55
N ILE A 21 5.93 -5.86 1.85
CA ILE A 21 6.04 -5.62 0.41
C ILE A 21 4.93 -6.34 -0.34
N MET A 22 4.69 -7.61 -0.01
CA MET A 22 3.64 -8.41 -0.64
C MET A 22 2.25 -7.79 -0.41
N GLN A 23 1.99 -7.30 0.79
CA GLN A 23 0.70 -6.69 1.11
C GLN A 23 0.52 -5.32 0.45
N ILE A 24 1.59 -4.55 0.31
CA ILE A 24 1.52 -3.29 -0.44
C ILE A 24 1.11 -3.57 -1.88
N LYS A 25 1.71 -4.58 -2.51
CA LYS A 25 1.37 -4.95 -3.88
C LYS A 25 -0.06 -5.47 -3.99
N ALA A 26 -0.51 -6.25 -3.01
CA ALA A 26 -1.88 -6.74 -2.97
C ALA A 26 -2.89 -5.59 -2.83
N ALA A 27 -2.59 -4.61 -1.99
CA ALA A 27 -3.43 -3.42 -1.83
C ALA A 27 -3.52 -2.64 -3.15
N ALA A 28 -2.39 -2.46 -3.82
CA ALA A 28 -2.36 -1.78 -5.11
C ALA A 28 -3.23 -2.49 -6.15
N LEU A 29 -3.21 -3.82 -6.16
CA LEU A 29 -4.07 -4.60 -7.05
C LEU A 29 -5.55 -4.45 -6.71
N ASP A 30 -5.89 -4.43 -5.42
CA ASP A 30 -7.28 -4.21 -5.00
C ASP A 30 -7.78 -2.83 -5.45
N LEU A 31 -6.95 -1.81 -5.28
CA LEU A 31 -7.33 -0.45 -5.69
C LEU A 31 -7.47 -0.33 -7.21
N THR A 32 -6.55 -0.90 -7.98
CA THR A 32 -6.50 -0.69 -9.42
C THR A 32 -7.40 -1.64 -10.21
N ARG A 33 -7.42 -2.91 -9.85
CA ARG A 33 -8.18 -3.91 -10.60
C ARG A 33 -9.59 -4.11 -10.07
N THR A 34 -9.72 -4.31 -8.76
CA THR A 34 -11.02 -4.59 -8.15
C THR A 34 -11.86 -3.33 -8.02
N SER A 35 -11.23 -2.21 -7.70
CA SER A 35 -11.93 -0.95 -7.44
C SER A 35 -11.84 0.05 -8.60
N GLU A 36 -11.11 -0.28 -9.65
CA GLU A 36 -10.97 0.54 -10.86
C GLU A 36 -10.43 1.94 -10.58
N ILE A 37 -9.58 2.07 -9.56
CA ILE A 37 -8.95 3.33 -9.20
C ILE A 37 -7.64 3.47 -9.98
N ILE A 38 -7.38 4.67 -10.50
CA ILE A 38 -6.12 4.98 -11.17
C ILE A 38 -5.21 5.68 -10.18
N LEU A 39 -4.08 5.05 -9.87
CA LEU A 39 -3.13 5.61 -8.92
C LEU A 39 -2.36 6.78 -9.54
N PRO A 40 -2.15 7.87 -8.77
CA PRO A 40 -1.36 9.01 -9.26
C PRO A 40 0.14 8.73 -9.12
N GLY A 41 0.63 7.71 -9.81
CA GLY A 41 2.02 7.31 -9.76
C GLY A 41 2.19 5.82 -9.83
N VAL A 42 3.42 5.37 -9.61
CA VAL A 42 3.82 3.97 -9.69
C VAL A 42 4.26 3.48 -8.32
N ILE A 43 3.93 2.23 -8.01
CA ILE A 43 4.43 1.53 -6.83
C ILE A 43 5.46 0.51 -7.30
N SER A 44 6.70 0.69 -6.87
CA SER A 44 7.82 -0.17 -7.26
C SER A 44 8.71 -0.40 -6.05
N ILE A 45 8.59 -1.56 -5.44
CA ILE A 45 9.36 -1.92 -4.25
C ILE A 45 9.92 -3.32 -4.45
N GLU A 46 11.23 -3.47 -4.26
CA GLU A 46 11.91 -4.75 -4.39
C GLU A 46 12.82 -4.99 -3.21
N ARG A 47 12.96 -6.25 -2.84
CA ARG A 47 13.86 -6.70 -1.80
C ARG A 47 14.88 -7.64 -2.42
N THR A 48 16.16 -7.31 -2.28
CA THR A 48 17.25 -8.10 -2.84
C THR A 48 18.23 -8.51 -1.75
N GLN A 49 18.86 -9.66 -1.94
CA GLN A 49 19.87 -10.15 -1.01
C GLN A 49 21.23 -10.12 -1.69
N ASP A 50 22.22 -9.58 -0.98
CA ASP A 50 23.60 -9.61 -1.43
C ASP A 50 24.13 -11.05 -1.37
N ALA A 51 24.65 -11.56 -2.49
CA ALA A 51 25.10 -12.93 -2.59
C ALA A 51 26.36 -13.21 -1.73
N GLN A 52 27.14 -12.18 -1.42
CA GLN A 52 28.38 -12.33 -0.67
C GLN A 52 28.19 -12.15 0.83
N THR A 53 27.41 -11.17 1.24
CA THR A 53 27.23 -10.84 2.65
C THR A 53 25.96 -11.41 3.26
N GLY A 54 24.98 -11.80 2.41
CA GLY A 54 23.66 -12.24 2.87
C GLY A 54 22.77 -11.09 3.33
N ALA A 55 23.23 -9.86 3.24
CA ALA A 55 22.45 -8.69 3.67
C ALA A 55 21.28 -8.43 2.73
N TRP A 56 20.12 -8.06 3.30
CA TRP A 56 18.95 -7.68 2.54
C TRP A 56 18.87 -6.17 2.34
N THR A 57 18.47 -5.76 1.17
CA THR A 57 18.29 -4.35 0.82
C THR A 57 16.92 -4.17 0.19
N ILE A 58 16.23 -3.09 0.56
CA ILE A 58 14.94 -2.73 -0.02
C ILE A 58 15.15 -1.52 -0.92
N SER A 59 14.76 -1.67 -2.19
CA SER A 59 14.75 -0.58 -3.17
C SER A 59 13.31 -0.15 -3.38
N ASP A 60 13.02 1.09 -3.01
CA ASP A 60 11.68 1.67 -3.16
C ASP A 60 11.75 2.82 -4.16
N ASN A 61 11.33 2.54 -5.38
CA ASN A 61 11.30 3.52 -6.47
C ASN A 61 9.88 3.99 -6.76
N SER A 62 9.00 3.89 -5.76
CA SER A 62 7.62 4.31 -5.89
C SER A 62 7.53 5.83 -6.06
N THR A 63 6.66 6.26 -6.97
CA THR A 63 6.42 7.68 -7.23
C THR A 63 5.11 8.19 -6.66
N VAL A 64 4.30 7.30 -6.09
CA VAL A 64 3.07 7.70 -5.41
C VAL A 64 3.42 8.47 -4.14
N THR A 65 2.96 9.71 -4.05
CA THR A 65 3.13 10.56 -2.86
C THR A 65 1.80 11.01 -2.26
N ASP A 66 0.70 10.60 -2.86
CA ASP A 66 -0.65 10.97 -2.43
C ASP A 66 -0.96 10.34 -1.07
N ASP A 67 -1.27 11.19 -0.08
CA ASP A 67 -1.50 10.74 1.29
C ASP A 67 -2.69 9.80 1.42
N LEU A 68 -3.74 10.00 0.62
CA LEU A 68 -4.93 9.15 0.69
C LEU A 68 -4.59 7.74 0.21
N VAL A 69 -3.83 7.63 -0.88
CA VAL A 69 -3.41 6.32 -1.39
C VAL A 69 -2.49 5.63 -0.40
N ILE A 70 -1.50 6.34 0.14
CA ILE A 70 -0.56 5.76 1.12
C ILE A 70 -1.31 5.31 2.37
N THR A 71 -2.24 6.12 2.86
CA THR A 71 -3.04 5.76 4.04
C THR A 71 -3.92 4.54 3.76
N ALA A 72 -4.54 4.46 2.59
CA ALA A 72 -5.34 3.29 2.22
C ALA A 72 -4.49 2.02 2.18
N ILE A 73 -3.31 2.08 1.58
CA ILE A 73 -2.39 0.95 1.52
C ILE A 73 -1.91 0.56 2.92
N ALA A 74 -1.57 1.54 3.75
CA ALA A 74 -1.16 1.28 5.13
C ALA A 74 -2.29 0.63 5.93
N THR A 75 -3.52 1.07 5.74
CA THR A 75 -4.69 0.47 6.40
C THR A 75 -4.89 -0.98 5.97
N TRP A 76 -4.76 -1.27 4.67
CA TRP A 76 -4.79 -2.65 4.17
C TRP A 76 -3.73 -3.50 4.86
N CYS A 77 -2.50 -3.01 4.95
CA CYS A 77 -1.41 -3.75 5.59
C CYS A 77 -1.70 -4.01 7.06
N ARG A 78 -2.25 -3.02 7.77
CA ARG A 78 -2.62 -3.19 9.18
C ARG A 78 -3.69 -4.25 9.38
N MET A 79 -4.61 -4.40 8.42
CA MET A 79 -5.62 -5.45 8.48
C MET A 79 -5.03 -6.85 8.31
N ARG A 80 -3.95 -6.97 7.54
CA ARG A 80 -3.41 -8.25 7.09
C ARG A 80 -2.21 -8.72 7.89
N ILE A 81 -1.50 -7.80 8.55
CA ILE A 81 -0.29 -8.12 9.29
C ILE A 81 -0.56 -7.93 10.79
N GLY A 82 -0.26 -8.96 11.58
CA GLY A 82 -0.34 -8.87 13.03
C GLY A 82 -1.71 -9.15 13.64
N ASN A 83 -2.69 -9.60 12.85
CA ASN A 83 -4.02 -10.01 13.34
C ASN A 83 -4.63 -8.96 14.30
N PRO A 84 -4.93 -7.75 13.82
CA PRO A 84 -5.35 -6.65 14.69
C PRO A 84 -6.72 -6.87 15.31
N PRO A 85 -6.94 -6.45 16.58
CA PRO A 85 -8.24 -6.58 17.23
C PRO A 85 -9.30 -5.62 16.69
N ASP A 86 -8.88 -4.56 15.99
CA ASP A 86 -9.77 -3.55 15.40
C ASP A 86 -9.98 -3.75 13.90
N TYR A 87 -9.92 -5.00 13.42
CA TYR A 87 -10.03 -5.33 12.00
C TYR A 87 -11.26 -4.69 11.35
N ASP A 88 -12.42 -4.76 11.99
CA ASP A 88 -13.65 -4.24 11.40
C ASP A 88 -13.60 -2.73 11.20
N HIS A 89 -12.99 -2.00 12.13
CA HIS A 89 -12.78 -0.56 11.98
C HIS A 89 -11.82 -0.23 10.84
N LEU A 90 -10.74 -1.01 10.72
CA LEU A 90 -9.78 -0.84 9.65
C LEU A 90 -10.42 -1.12 8.29
N LEU A 91 -11.22 -2.17 8.19
CA LEU A 91 -11.93 -2.50 6.95
C LEU A 91 -12.88 -1.37 6.55
N ALA A 92 -13.66 -0.85 7.50
CA ALA A 92 -14.59 0.25 7.24
C ALA A 92 -13.83 1.50 6.76
N ALA A 93 -12.70 1.81 7.38
CA ALA A 93 -11.87 2.94 6.98
C ALA A 93 -11.30 2.75 5.56
N TYR A 94 -10.82 1.55 5.26
CA TYR A 94 -10.29 1.23 3.93
C TYR A 94 -11.38 1.39 2.85
N GLU A 95 -12.55 0.83 3.08
CA GLU A 95 -13.67 0.93 2.14
C GLU A 95 -14.13 2.38 1.95
N SER A 96 -14.12 3.17 3.01
CA SER A 96 -14.45 4.59 2.94
C SER A 96 -13.44 5.36 2.09
N MET A 97 -12.15 5.06 2.25
CA MET A 97 -11.11 5.69 1.43
C MET A 97 -11.25 5.31 -0.05
N LYS A 98 -11.55 4.06 -0.34
CA LYS A 98 -11.81 3.63 -1.72
C LYS A 98 -13.02 4.37 -2.32
N GLY A 99 -14.07 4.51 -1.54
CA GLY A 99 -15.25 5.27 -1.98
C GLY A 99 -14.91 6.72 -2.33
N SER A 100 -14.08 7.36 -1.48
CA SER A 100 -13.62 8.73 -1.74
C SER A 100 -12.82 8.82 -3.02
N MET A 101 -11.93 7.85 -3.26
CA MET A 101 -11.13 7.84 -4.50
C MET A 101 -11.99 7.68 -5.74
N ARG A 102 -12.99 6.78 -5.69
CA ARG A 102 -13.88 6.56 -6.83
C ARG A 102 -14.68 7.80 -7.21
N LEU A 103 -15.01 8.62 -6.23
CA LEU A 103 -15.76 9.84 -6.45
C LEU A 103 -14.90 11.02 -6.88
N SER A 104 -13.59 10.90 -6.74
CA SER A 104 -12.65 11.96 -7.09
C SER A 104 -12.16 11.81 -8.52
N SER A 105 -12.21 12.90 -9.29
CA SER A 105 -11.70 12.91 -10.66
C SER A 105 -10.19 12.64 -10.73
N SER A 106 -9.47 12.86 -9.64
CA SER A 106 -8.02 12.61 -9.59
C SER A 106 -7.65 11.14 -9.73
N TYR A 107 -8.60 10.23 -9.45
CA TYR A 107 -8.37 8.79 -9.47
C TYR A 107 -9.31 8.08 -10.47
N ASN A 108 -9.91 8.82 -11.38
CA ASN A 108 -10.92 8.29 -12.27
C ASN A 108 -10.52 8.56 -13.72
N GLN A 109 -10.41 7.49 -14.51
CA GLN A 109 -9.98 7.58 -15.90
C GLN A 109 -10.92 8.41 -16.74
N GLU A 110 -12.20 8.42 -16.46
CA GLU A 110 -13.19 9.18 -17.22
C GLU A 110 -12.92 10.68 -17.20
N ALA A 111 -12.31 11.18 -16.14
CA ALA A 111 -11.98 12.60 -16.01
C ALA A 111 -10.95 13.04 -17.05
N THR A 112 -10.19 12.13 -17.63
CA THR A 112 -9.15 12.44 -18.59
C THR A 112 -9.64 12.41 -20.03
N THR A 113 -10.83 11.90 -20.28
CA THR A 113 -11.40 11.78 -21.62
C THR A 113 -12.40 12.88 -21.96
N ALA A 114 -12.73 13.67 -21.00
CA ALA A 114 -13.74 14.72 -21.16
C ALA A 114 -13.25 15.94 -21.96
#